data_f48749995fd86779ed085dc6cf367e95
#
_entry.id   f48749995fd86779ed085dc6cf367e95
#
_cell.length_a   1.000
_cell.length_b   1.000
_cell.length_c   1.000
_cell.angle_alpha   90.00
_cell.angle_beta   90.00
_cell.angle_gamma   90.00
#
_symmetry.space_group_name_H-M   'P 1'
#
loop_
_entity.id
_entity.type
_entity.pdbx_description
1 polymer ?
#
loop_
_entity_poly.entity_id
_entity_poly.type
_entity_poly.pdbx_seq_one_letter_code
_entity_poly.pdbx_strand_id
1 'polypeptide(L)'
;MNLADICKELQNCFIKVRHFTFIDDQELLKNALDQIRDYEKYIIDKQLGSECPILVYCIKTLFEIAAENNKKKMYDFADAIHNMPEIYLGKRTYDSFLLEITSFCDIYGDSYFKCL
;
A
#
# COMPACT_ATOMS: atom_id res chain seq x y z
N MET A 1 8.36 -16.73 -7.89
CA MET A 1 7.35 -15.67 -8.03
C MET A 1 8.01 -14.44 -8.63
N ASN A 2 7.49 -13.90 -9.72
CA ASN A 2 8.02 -12.69 -10.33
C ASN A 2 7.32 -11.43 -9.77
N LEU A 3 7.83 -10.25 -10.15
CA LEU A 3 7.28 -8.99 -9.63
C LEU A 3 5.80 -8.80 -10.00
N ALA A 4 5.38 -9.21 -11.19
CA ALA A 4 3.98 -9.11 -11.61
C ALA A 4 3.05 -9.93 -10.71
N ASP A 5 3.48 -11.16 -10.34
CA ASP A 5 2.72 -12.01 -9.42
C ASP A 5 2.63 -11.38 -8.04
N ILE A 6 3.74 -10.83 -7.55
CA ILE A 6 3.79 -10.15 -6.26
C ILE A 6 2.85 -8.95 -6.26
N CYS A 7 2.85 -8.14 -7.30
CA CYS A 7 1.97 -6.99 -7.43
C CYS A 7 0.50 -7.38 -7.39
N LYS A 8 0.13 -8.48 -8.05
CA LYS A 8 -1.23 -9.00 -8.04
C LYS A 8 -1.66 -9.43 -6.64
N GLU A 9 -0.79 -10.13 -5.94
CA GLU A 9 -1.07 -10.57 -4.57
C GLU A 9 -1.14 -9.39 -3.59
N LEU A 10 -0.28 -8.39 -3.75
CA LEU A 10 -0.34 -7.17 -2.96
C LEU A 10 -1.62 -6.39 -3.20
N GLN A 11 -2.10 -6.32 -4.44
CA GLN A 11 -3.39 -5.70 -4.75
C GLN A 11 -4.52 -6.37 -3.96
N ASN A 12 -4.53 -7.70 -3.97
CA ASN A 12 -5.52 -8.46 -3.19
C ASN A 12 -5.40 -8.15 -1.70
N CYS A 13 -4.19 -8.04 -1.17
CA CYS A 13 -3.96 -7.71 0.24
C CYS A 13 -4.44 -6.29 0.58
N PHE A 14 -4.19 -5.32 -0.27
CA PHE A 14 -4.65 -3.95 -0.05
C PHE A 14 -6.19 -3.86 -0.05
N ILE A 15 -6.84 -4.60 -0.93
CA ILE A 15 -8.31 -4.70 -0.96
C ILE A 15 -8.82 -5.31 0.36
N LYS A 16 -8.15 -6.36 0.87
CA LYS A 16 -8.50 -6.98 2.15
C LYS A 16 -8.31 -6.00 3.31
N VAL A 17 -7.21 -5.25 3.34
CA VAL A 17 -6.98 -4.24 4.39
C VAL A 17 -8.12 -3.23 4.41
N ARG A 18 -8.52 -2.72 3.24
CA ARG A 18 -9.64 -1.78 3.13
C ARG A 18 -10.93 -2.39 3.69
N HIS A 19 -11.25 -3.59 3.26
CA HIS A 19 -12.49 -4.26 3.66
C HIS A 19 -12.51 -4.58 5.17
N PHE A 20 -11.43 -5.17 5.67
CA PHE A 20 -11.38 -5.59 7.08
C PHE A 20 -11.32 -4.39 8.03
N THR A 21 -10.76 -3.29 7.60
CA THR A 21 -10.81 -2.03 8.35
C THR A 21 -12.24 -1.50 8.40
N PHE A 22 -12.95 -1.56 7.28
CA PHE A 22 -14.34 -1.11 7.20
C PHE A 22 -15.26 -1.91 8.13
N ILE A 23 -15.15 -3.24 8.14
CA ILE A 23 -15.98 -4.10 9.00
C ILE A 23 -15.42 -4.26 10.40
N ASP A 24 -14.28 -3.64 10.71
CA ASP A 24 -13.63 -3.68 12.02
C ASP A 24 -13.28 -5.10 12.49
N ASP A 25 -12.83 -5.95 11.59
CA ASP A 25 -12.34 -7.28 11.92
C ASP A 25 -10.83 -7.24 12.14
N GLN A 26 -10.43 -7.11 13.40
CA GLN A 26 -9.03 -6.92 13.78
C GLN A 26 -8.16 -8.13 13.49
N GLU A 27 -8.70 -9.34 13.62
CA GLU A 27 -7.94 -10.56 13.36
C GLU A 27 -7.64 -10.72 11.87
N LEU A 28 -8.66 -10.56 11.01
CA LEU A 28 -8.48 -10.65 9.56
C LEU A 28 -7.61 -9.50 9.04
N LEU A 29 -7.74 -8.31 9.61
CA LEU A 29 -6.88 -7.18 9.26
C LEU A 29 -5.42 -7.49 9.56
N LYS A 30 -5.14 -8.03 10.76
CA LYS A 30 -3.78 -8.43 11.13
C LYS A 30 -3.22 -9.46 10.16
N ASN A 31 -4.02 -10.47 9.80
CA ASN A 31 -3.58 -11.49 8.85
C ASN A 31 -3.23 -10.89 7.49
N ALA A 32 -4.03 -9.95 6.99
CA ALA A 32 -3.74 -9.26 5.74
C ALA A 32 -2.45 -8.44 5.81
N LEU A 33 -2.24 -7.73 6.92
CA LEU A 33 -1.01 -6.95 7.14
C LEU A 33 0.22 -7.86 7.23
N ASP A 34 0.10 -9.02 7.88
CA ASP A 34 1.19 -10.00 7.95
C ASP A 34 1.57 -10.52 6.56
N GLN A 35 0.60 -10.78 5.70
CA GLN A 35 0.85 -11.16 4.31
C GLN A 35 1.59 -10.07 3.54
N ILE A 36 1.20 -8.81 3.72
CA ILE A 36 1.87 -7.68 3.08
C ILE A 36 3.32 -7.60 3.54
N ARG A 37 3.57 -7.82 4.83
CA ARG A 37 4.94 -7.82 5.39
C ARG A 37 5.79 -8.93 4.78
N ASP A 38 5.22 -10.11 4.55
CA ASP A 38 5.94 -11.21 3.91
C ASP A 38 6.32 -10.85 2.46
N TYR A 39 5.43 -10.21 1.71
CA TYR A 39 5.73 -9.75 0.35
C TYR A 39 6.76 -8.62 0.36
N GLU A 40 6.69 -7.71 1.31
CA GLU A 40 7.72 -6.66 1.47
C GLU A 40 9.08 -7.29 1.69
N LYS A 41 9.17 -8.26 2.59
CA LYS A 41 10.41 -8.98 2.87
C LYS A 41 10.95 -9.66 1.60
N TYR A 42 10.08 -10.30 0.84
CA TYR A 42 10.47 -10.94 -0.41
C TYR A 42 11.05 -9.92 -1.40
N ILE A 43 10.40 -8.78 -1.55
CA ILE A 43 10.87 -7.69 -2.44
C ILE A 43 12.26 -7.22 -2.01
N ILE A 44 12.49 -7.04 -0.71
CA ILE A 44 13.77 -6.59 -0.18
C ILE A 44 14.84 -7.66 -0.38
N ASP A 45 14.55 -8.91 -0.02
CA ASP A 45 15.50 -10.02 -0.08
C ASP A 45 15.93 -10.31 -1.52
N LYS A 46 15.03 -10.14 -2.48
CA LYS A 46 15.30 -10.33 -3.92
C LYS A 46 15.80 -9.06 -4.60
N GLN A 47 16.00 -7.98 -3.85
CA GLN A 47 16.49 -6.70 -4.37
C GLN A 47 15.62 -6.12 -5.48
N LEU A 48 14.31 -6.30 -5.37
CA LEU A 48 13.33 -5.80 -6.35
C LEU A 48 12.85 -4.39 -6.04
N GLY A 49 13.24 -3.83 -4.87
CA GLY A 49 12.76 -2.52 -4.43
C GLY A 49 13.11 -1.37 -5.38
N SER A 50 14.26 -1.46 -6.08
CA SER A 50 14.65 -0.44 -7.06
C SER A 50 13.74 -0.41 -8.28
N GLU A 51 13.04 -1.50 -8.56
CA GLU A 51 12.08 -1.60 -9.68
C GLU A 51 10.69 -1.10 -9.29
N CYS A 52 10.40 -1.00 -7.99
CA CYS A 52 9.09 -0.59 -7.50
C CYS A 52 9.18 0.33 -6.26
N PRO A 53 9.93 1.45 -6.33
CA PRO A 53 10.15 2.30 -5.15
C PRO A 53 8.85 2.89 -4.59
N ILE A 54 7.91 3.27 -5.46
CA ILE A 54 6.61 3.83 -5.02
C ILE A 54 5.81 2.78 -4.25
N LEU A 55 5.78 1.54 -4.74
CA LEU A 55 5.06 0.45 -4.07
C LEU A 55 5.65 0.16 -2.69
N VAL A 56 6.99 0.08 -2.59
CA VAL A 56 7.67 -0.14 -1.31
C VAL A 56 7.35 0.99 -0.34
N TYR A 57 7.35 2.22 -0.81
CA TYR A 57 7.02 3.38 0.02
C TYR A 57 5.57 3.32 0.51
N CYS A 58 4.63 2.91 -0.33
CA CYS A 58 3.24 2.73 0.07
C CYS A 58 3.10 1.66 1.15
N ILE A 59 3.83 0.55 1.04
CA ILE A 59 3.81 -0.51 2.06
C ILE A 59 4.31 0.04 3.40
N LYS A 60 5.44 0.75 3.40
CA LYS A 60 5.99 1.35 4.62
C LYS A 60 5.03 2.34 5.25
N THR A 61 4.40 3.19 4.44
CA THR A 61 3.42 4.16 4.90
C THR A 61 2.20 3.47 5.50
N LEU A 62 1.74 2.38 4.89
CA LEU A 62 0.62 1.61 5.42
C LEU A 62 0.90 1.13 6.85
N PHE A 63 2.11 0.62 7.11
CA PHE A 63 2.48 0.16 8.45
C PHE A 63 2.63 1.32 9.44
N GLU A 64 3.10 2.49 9.01
CA GLU A 64 3.12 3.68 9.86
C GLU A 64 1.72 4.09 10.28
N ILE A 65 0.77 4.08 9.34
CA ILE A 65 -0.63 4.39 9.62
C ILE A 65 -1.25 3.34 10.55
N ALA A 66 -0.93 2.07 10.33
CA ALA A 66 -1.39 0.98 11.21
C ALA A 66 -0.97 1.23 12.67
N ALA A 67 0.25 1.72 12.88
CA ALA A 67 0.76 2.02 14.22
C ALA A 67 0.05 3.20 14.88
N GLU A 68 -0.59 4.08 14.11
CA GLU A 68 -1.33 5.23 14.64
C GLU A 68 -2.71 4.84 15.22
N ASN A 69 -3.22 3.64 14.93
CA ASN A 69 -4.55 3.17 15.32
C ASN A 69 -5.69 4.09 14.85
N ASN A 70 -5.50 4.76 13.72
CA ASN A 70 -6.51 5.63 13.14
C ASN A 70 -7.24 4.88 12.03
N LYS A 71 -8.41 4.34 12.33
CA LYS A 71 -9.19 3.51 11.40
C LYS A 71 -9.59 4.26 10.14
N LYS A 72 -10.04 5.49 10.28
CA LYS A 72 -10.46 6.29 9.11
C LYS A 72 -9.28 6.53 8.18
N LYS A 73 -8.13 6.90 8.73
CA LYS A 73 -6.93 7.14 7.94
C LYS A 73 -6.46 5.85 7.27
N MET A 74 -6.50 4.72 7.97
CA MET A 74 -6.15 3.41 7.40
C MET A 74 -7.07 3.05 6.23
N TYR A 75 -8.38 3.22 6.41
CA TYR A 75 -9.33 2.94 5.34
C TYR A 75 -9.08 3.85 4.13
N ASP A 76 -8.95 5.15 4.37
CA ASP A 76 -8.74 6.11 3.29
C ASP A 76 -7.44 5.83 2.52
N PHE A 77 -6.36 5.47 3.23
CA PHE A 77 -5.10 5.14 2.58
C PHE A 77 -5.21 3.83 1.80
N ALA A 78 -5.77 2.78 2.38
CA ALA A 78 -5.95 1.51 1.71
C ALA A 78 -6.84 1.65 0.47
N ASP A 79 -7.89 2.48 0.54
CA ASP A 79 -8.75 2.80 -0.59
C ASP A 79 -7.96 3.51 -1.69
N ALA A 80 -7.10 4.46 -1.33
CA ALA A 80 -6.31 5.22 -2.29
C ALA A 80 -5.27 4.35 -3.02
N ILE A 81 -4.70 3.33 -2.35
CA ILE A 81 -3.61 2.54 -2.90
C ILE A 81 -4.01 1.13 -3.37
N HIS A 82 -5.29 0.74 -3.26
CA HIS A 82 -5.68 -0.65 -3.54
C HIS A 82 -5.36 -1.09 -4.97
N ASN A 83 -5.31 -0.16 -5.92
CA ASN A 83 -4.94 -0.45 -7.30
C ASN A 83 -3.48 -0.07 -7.63
N MET A 84 -2.70 0.34 -6.62
CA MET A 84 -1.32 0.76 -6.82
C MET A 84 -0.45 -0.30 -7.51
N PRO A 85 -0.52 -1.60 -7.14
CA PRO A 85 0.30 -2.59 -7.81
C PRO A 85 0.03 -2.66 -9.31
N GLU A 86 -1.25 -2.55 -9.72
CA GLU A 86 -1.62 -2.54 -11.13
C GLU A 86 -1.14 -1.26 -11.82
N ILE A 87 -1.27 -0.11 -11.17
CA ILE A 87 -0.77 1.17 -11.67
C ILE A 87 0.74 1.10 -11.86
N TYR A 88 1.45 0.51 -10.92
CA TYR A 88 2.90 0.35 -11.01
C TYR A 88 3.29 -0.49 -12.25
N LEU A 89 2.56 -1.55 -12.55
CA LEU A 89 2.81 -2.34 -13.75
C LEU A 89 2.67 -1.51 -15.03
N GLY A 90 1.91 -0.42 -14.99
CA GLY A 90 1.83 0.56 -16.06
C GLY A 90 2.97 1.56 -16.08
N LYS A 91 3.93 1.44 -15.19
CA LYS A 91 5.12 2.30 -15.07
C LYS A 91 4.78 3.78 -14.87
N ARG A 92 3.83 4.05 -13.99
CA ARG A 92 3.42 5.42 -13.68
C ARG A 92 4.48 6.17 -12.88
N THR A 93 4.54 7.49 -13.09
CA THR A 93 5.42 8.40 -12.35
C THR A 93 4.85 8.73 -10.98
N TYR A 94 5.67 9.36 -10.13
CA TYR A 94 5.24 9.87 -8.83
C TYR A 94 4.08 10.87 -8.96
N ASP A 95 4.14 11.76 -9.95
CA ASP A 95 3.08 12.73 -10.19
C ASP A 95 1.76 12.05 -10.54
N SER A 96 1.80 11.02 -11.38
CA SER A 96 0.61 10.23 -11.71
C SER A 96 0.07 9.51 -10.48
N PHE A 97 0.96 8.98 -9.63
CA PHE A 97 0.56 8.37 -8.38
C PHE A 97 -0.15 9.36 -7.45
N LEU A 98 0.36 10.57 -7.31
CA LEU A 98 -0.28 11.60 -6.49
C LEU A 98 -1.68 11.93 -6.99
N LEU A 99 -1.89 11.96 -8.31
CA LEU A 99 -3.22 12.18 -8.88
C LEU A 99 -4.20 11.06 -8.48
N GLU A 100 -3.72 9.82 -8.44
CA GLU A 100 -4.57 8.67 -8.06
C GLU A 100 -4.98 8.71 -6.59
N ILE A 101 -4.16 9.33 -5.72
CA ILE A 101 -4.44 9.41 -4.29
C ILE A 101 -4.77 10.82 -3.82
N THR A 102 -5.26 11.67 -4.72
CA THR A 102 -5.56 13.08 -4.43
C THR A 102 -6.43 13.25 -3.18
N SER A 103 -7.48 12.44 -3.05
CA SER A 103 -8.38 12.52 -1.88
C SER A 103 -7.64 12.32 -0.57
N PHE A 104 -6.72 11.36 -0.52
CA PHE A 104 -5.92 11.13 0.67
C PHE A 104 -5.00 12.31 0.94
N CYS A 105 -4.33 12.82 -0.09
CA CYS A 105 -3.43 13.97 0.02
C CYS A 105 -4.18 15.24 0.49
N ASP A 106 -5.39 15.45 0.03
CA ASP A 106 -6.22 16.59 0.44
C ASP A 106 -6.58 16.53 1.93
N ILE A 107 -6.83 15.35 2.45
CA ILE A 107 -7.24 15.16 3.85
C ILE A 107 -6.03 15.19 4.80
N TYR A 108 -4.96 14.48 4.45
CA TYR A 108 -3.82 14.22 5.35
C TYR A 108 -2.52 14.90 4.92
N GLY A 109 -2.53 15.57 3.76
CA GLY A 109 -1.36 16.14 3.15
C GLY A 109 -0.52 15.08 2.43
N ASP A 110 0.49 15.53 1.69
CA ASP A 110 1.33 14.66 0.88
C ASP A 110 2.67 14.31 1.56
N SER A 111 2.82 14.64 2.85
CA SER A 111 4.08 14.46 3.58
C SER A 111 4.56 13.01 3.63
N TYR A 112 3.63 12.06 3.57
CA TYR A 112 3.96 10.65 3.56
C TYR A 112 4.71 10.24 2.28
N PHE A 113 4.62 11.03 1.22
CA PHE A 113 5.17 10.69 -0.09
C PHE A 113 6.34 11.57 -0.52
N LYS A 114 6.76 12.50 0.33
CA LYS A 114 7.83 13.45 -0.02
C LYS A 114 9.22 12.84 -0.11
N CYS A 115 9.39 11.66 0.43
CA CYS A 115 10.70 10.98 0.42
C CYS A 115 11.00 10.24 -0.88
N LEU A 116 10.08 10.24 -1.81
CA LEU A 116 10.29 9.67 -3.13
C LEU A 116 11.01 10.66 -4.04
#